data_04f1aa8848f4d47c6b4e550af94bfcec
#
_entry.id   04f1aa8848f4d47c6b4e550af94bfcec
#
_cell.length_a   1.000
_cell.length_b   1.000
_cell.length_c   1.000
_cell.angle_alpha   90.00
_cell.angle_beta   90.00
_cell.angle_gamma   90.00
#
_symmetry.space_group_name_H-M   'P 1'
#
loop_
_entity.id
_entity.type
_entity.pdbx_description
1 polymer ?
#
loop_
_entity_poly.entity_id
_entity_poly.type
_entity_poly.pdbx_seq_one_letter_code
_entity_poly.pdbx_strand_id
1 'polypeptide(L)'
;TWVGWFWAAVVPAMICFFVMPLLSYKILNPELKRTPEAKKMGREELKHMGPMSSQEIKVAIGFVLALLGWGTTMWTGLNANAIGIGLAALLFAMGAVNWKDVLADKAAWDTVVWFGVIISLATGLTSLGFIKWMSAGFASMLTGMDWMTTFILLGFAYIYLHYVFATASGHVAAMYVPFAAVAIGA
;
A
#
# COMPACT_ATOMS: atom_id res chain seq x y z
N THR A 1 9.59 -11.31 3.23
CA THR A 1 9.33 -11.69 1.82
C THR A 1 7.93 -11.27 1.41
N TRP A 2 7.70 -11.04 0.11
CA TRP A 2 6.39 -10.68 -0.42
C TRP A 2 5.31 -11.73 -0.07
N VAL A 3 5.64 -12.99 -0.19
CA VAL A 3 4.75 -14.13 0.17
C VAL A 3 4.43 -14.13 1.67
N GLY A 4 5.42 -13.88 2.53
CA GLY A 4 5.19 -13.77 3.97
C GLY A 4 4.26 -12.61 4.33
N TRP A 5 4.45 -11.44 3.69
CA TRP A 5 3.55 -10.31 3.83
C TRP A 5 2.12 -10.66 3.35
N PHE A 6 2.00 -11.32 2.20
CA PHE A 6 0.71 -11.74 1.66
C PHE A 6 -0.06 -12.63 2.66
N TRP A 7 0.60 -13.67 3.22
CA TRP A 7 -0.06 -14.55 4.20
C TRP A 7 -0.44 -13.84 5.49
N ALA A 8 0.37 -12.91 5.96
CA ALA A 8 0.03 -12.11 7.14
C ALA A 8 -1.15 -11.16 6.89
N ALA A 9 -1.21 -10.59 5.68
CA ALA A 9 -2.22 -9.56 5.33
C ALA A 9 -3.53 -10.15 4.81
N VAL A 10 -3.53 -11.35 4.20
CA VAL A 10 -4.72 -11.89 3.49
C VAL A 10 -5.92 -12.08 4.41
N VAL A 11 -5.72 -12.57 5.63
CA VAL A 11 -6.82 -12.82 6.56
C VAL A 11 -7.51 -11.51 6.98
N PRO A 12 -6.80 -10.51 7.55
CA PRO A 12 -7.44 -9.24 7.90
C PRO A 12 -7.98 -8.49 6.68
N ALA A 13 -7.29 -8.56 5.53
CA ALA A 13 -7.77 -7.94 4.30
C ALA A 13 -9.09 -8.54 3.80
N MET A 14 -9.23 -9.86 3.84
CA MET A 14 -10.48 -10.55 3.46
C MET A 14 -11.62 -10.22 4.42
N ILE A 15 -11.35 -10.17 5.72
CA ILE A 15 -12.36 -9.75 6.70
C ILE A 15 -12.83 -8.32 6.38
N CYS A 16 -11.91 -7.39 6.20
CA CYS A 16 -12.24 -6.01 5.85
C CYS A 16 -12.98 -5.91 4.51
N PHE A 17 -12.57 -6.67 3.51
CA PHE A 17 -13.19 -6.67 2.18
C PHE A 17 -14.68 -7.04 2.22
N PHE A 18 -15.07 -8.00 3.06
CA PHE A 18 -16.47 -8.39 3.18
C PHE A 18 -17.23 -7.55 4.22
N VAL A 19 -16.61 -7.27 5.35
CA VAL A 19 -17.28 -6.61 6.48
C VAL A 19 -17.51 -5.12 6.21
N MET A 20 -16.51 -4.41 5.65
CA MET A 20 -16.61 -2.96 5.46
C MET A 20 -17.73 -2.53 4.51
N PRO A 21 -17.94 -3.16 3.33
CA PRO A 21 -19.08 -2.81 2.48
C PRO A 21 -20.42 -3.08 3.14
N LEU A 22 -20.53 -4.19 3.90
CA LEU A 22 -21.76 -4.53 4.61
C LEU A 22 -22.07 -3.55 5.74
N LEU A 23 -21.07 -3.17 6.52
CA LEU A 23 -21.20 -2.16 7.56
C LEU A 23 -21.56 -0.80 6.97
N SER A 24 -20.84 -0.38 5.93
CA SER A 24 -21.12 0.89 5.24
C SER A 24 -22.54 0.92 4.70
N TYR A 25 -23.00 -0.16 4.08
CA TYR A 25 -24.39 -0.27 3.58
C TYR A 25 -25.41 -0.16 4.71
N LYS A 26 -25.16 -0.81 5.86
CA LYS A 26 -26.08 -0.75 7.02
C LYS A 26 -26.09 0.62 7.69
N ILE A 27 -24.92 1.25 7.87
CA ILE A 27 -24.80 2.52 8.59
C ILE A 27 -25.30 3.68 7.74
N LEU A 28 -24.91 3.75 6.48
CA LEU A 28 -25.28 4.84 5.59
C LEU A 28 -26.70 4.74 5.07
N ASN A 29 -27.31 3.54 5.14
CA ASN A 29 -28.67 3.26 4.66
C ASN A 29 -28.98 3.99 3.34
N PRO A 30 -28.34 3.67 2.22
CA PRO A 30 -28.44 4.43 0.98
C PRO A 30 -29.85 4.47 0.45
N GLU A 31 -30.27 5.61 -0.07
CA GLU A 31 -31.61 5.79 -0.67
C GLU A 31 -31.81 4.86 -1.87
N LEU A 32 -30.77 4.70 -2.69
CA LEU A 32 -30.76 3.80 -3.84
C LEU A 32 -30.27 2.40 -3.44
N LYS A 33 -31.23 1.51 -3.15
CA LYS A 33 -30.92 0.12 -2.78
C LYS A 33 -30.68 -0.81 -3.98
N ARG A 34 -31.10 -0.41 -5.16
CA ARG A 34 -30.93 -1.17 -6.41
C ARG A 34 -30.60 -0.22 -7.54
N THR A 35 -29.57 -0.56 -8.31
CA THR A 35 -29.12 0.17 -9.49
C THR A 35 -29.20 -0.72 -10.72
N PRO A 36 -30.40 -1.06 -11.24
CA PRO A 36 -30.54 -1.94 -12.41
C PRO A 36 -29.87 -1.36 -13.65
N GLU A 37 -29.78 -0.05 -13.73
CA GLU A 37 -29.15 0.67 -14.84
C GLU A 37 -27.64 0.53 -14.86
N ALA A 38 -26.98 0.33 -13.72
CA ALA A 38 -25.52 0.17 -13.64
C ALA A 38 -25.02 -1.00 -14.50
N LYS A 39 -25.77 -2.11 -14.54
CA LYS A 39 -25.45 -3.27 -15.39
C LYS A 39 -25.57 -2.94 -16.88
N LYS A 40 -26.56 -2.12 -17.25
CA LYS A 40 -26.76 -1.67 -18.63
C LYS A 40 -25.66 -0.71 -19.05
N MET A 41 -25.38 0.31 -18.21
CA MET A 41 -24.28 1.24 -18.43
C MET A 41 -22.92 0.50 -18.59
N GLY A 42 -22.60 -0.43 -17.68
CA GLY A 42 -21.37 -1.19 -17.78
C GLY A 42 -21.25 -2.02 -19.06
N ARG A 43 -22.36 -2.56 -19.56
CA ARG A 43 -22.37 -3.27 -20.86
C ARG A 43 -22.22 -2.34 -22.06
N GLU A 44 -22.80 -1.16 -21.99
CA GLU A 44 -22.69 -0.14 -23.03
C GLU A 44 -21.26 0.40 -23.09
N GLU A 45 -20.67 0.73 -21.93
CA GLU A 45 -19.27 1.15 -21.83
C GLU A 45 -18.32 0.06 -22.35
N LEU A 46 -18.53 -1.19 -21.96
CA LEU A 46 -17.72 -2.31 -22.45
C LEU A 46 -17.81 -2.47 -23.97
N LYS A 47 -18.97 -2.20 -24.58
CA LYS A 47 -19.13 -2.21 -26.04
C LYS A 47 -18.40 -1.03 -26.69
N HIS A 48 -18.41 0.15 -26.04
CA HIS A 48 -17.69 1.34 -26.53
C HIS A 48 -16.17 1.16 -26.44
N MET A 49 -15.68 0.49 -25.39
CA MET A 49 -14.25 0.19 -25.24
C MET A 49 -13.74 -0.77 -26.31
N GLY A 50 -14.61 -1.67 -26.80
CA GLY A 50 -14.22 -2.65 -27.83
C GLY A 50 -13.29 -3.76 -27.30
N PRO A 51 -12.65 -4.52 -28.18
CA PRO A 51 -11.69 -5.55 -27.80
C PRO A 51 -10.39 -4.92 -27.29
N MET A 52 -9.69 -5.63 -26.41
CA MET A 52 -8.40 -5.19 -25.89
C MET A 52 -7.42 -4.83 -27.00
N SER A 53 -6.84 -3.66 -26.91
CA SER A 53 -5.80 -3.20 -27.82
C SER A 53 -4.49 -3.98 -27.64
N SER A 54 -3.64 -3.95 -28.65
CA SER A 54 -2.30 -4.57 -28.57
C SER A 54 -1.46 -4.01 -27.41
N GLN A 55 -1.63 -2.73 -27.07
CA GLN A 55 -0.92 -2.10 -25.96
C GLN A 55 -1.44 -2.62 -24.61
N GLU A 56 -2.75 -2.73 -24.44
CA GLU A 56 -3.36 -3.29 -23.22
C GLU A 56 -2.95 -4.74 -23.00
N ILE A 57 -2.88 -5.55 -24.04
CA ILE A 57 -2.40 -6.94 -23.95
C ILE A 57 -0.95 -6.98 -23.48
N LYS A 58 -0.07 -6.12 -24.02
CA LYS A 58 1.34 -6.04 -23.61
C LYS A 58 1.47 -5.66 -22.14
N VAL A 59 0.68 -4.67 -21.70
CA VAL A 59 0.65 -4.26 -20.28
C VAL A 59 0.15 -5.40 -19.38
N ALA A 60 -0.93 -6.08 -19.79
CA ALA A 60 -1.47 -7.22 -19.04
C ALA A 60 -0.44 -8.36 -18.91
N ILE A 61 0.25 -8.71 -19.99
CA ILE A 61 1.33 -9.72 -19.96
C ILE A 61 2.45 -9.26 -19.02
N GLY A 62 2.91 -8.01 -19.16
CA GLY A 62 3.95 -7.46 -18.28
C GLY A 62 3.56 -7.51 -16.82
N PHE A 63 2.31 -7.17 -16.48
CA PHE A 63 1.79 -7.23 -15.13
C PHE A 63 1.78 -8.67 -14.57
N VAL A 64 1.34 -9.64 -15.36
CA VAL A 64 1.37 -11.06 -14.96
C VAL A 64 2.80 -11.52 -14.72
N LEU A 65 3.75 -11.15 -15.58
CA LEU A 65 5.17 -11.48 -15.40
C LEU A 65 5.75 -10.87 -14.13
N ALA A 66 5.37 -9.61 -13.79
CA ALA A 66 5.79 -8.98 -12.55
C ALA A 66 5.23 -9.70 -11.32
N LEU A 67 3.94 -10.07 -11.34
CA LEU A 67 3.32 -10.82 -10.23
C LEU A 67 4.00 -12.19 -10.03
N LEU A 68 4.30 -12.91 -11.10
CA LEU A 68 5.05 -14.17 -11.05
C LEU A 68 6.46 -13.93 -10.53
N GLY A 69 7.14 -12.87 -10.98
CA GLY A 69 8.45 -12.48 -10.48
C GLY A 69 8.45 -12.24 -8.99
N TRP A 70 7.52 -11.43 -8.48
CA TRP A 70 7.39 -11.15 -7.05
C TRP A 70 6.98 -12.39 -6.24
N GLY A 71 6.07 -13.21 -6.76
CA GLY A 71 5.65 -14.46 -6.11
C GLY A 71 6.79 -15.46 -5.97
N THR A 72 7.73 -15.46 -6.92
CA THR A 72 8.87 -16.39 -6.94
C THR A 72 10.15 -15.89 -6.28
N THR A 73 10.14 -14.68 -5.70
CA THR A 73 11.33 -14.06 -5.06
C THR A 73 11.98 -14.95 -3.99
N MET A 74 11.18 -15.76 -3.28
CA MET A 74 11.71 -16.70 -2.28
C MET A 74 12.62 -17.78 -2.87
N TRP A 75 12.35 -18.19 -4.10
CA TRP A 75 13.08 -19.28 -4.78
C TRP A 75 14.17 -18.74 -5.70
N THR A 76 13.91 -17.60 -6.35
CA THR A 76 14.81 -17.01 -7.34
C THR A 76 15.85 -16.08 -6.71
N GLY A 77 15.61 -15.58 -5.50
CA GLY A 77 16.46 -14.57 -4.86
C GLY A 77 16.44 -13.20 -5.56
N LEU A 78 15.56 -13.01 -6.55
CA LEU A 78 15.46 -11.73 -7.27
C LEU A 78 15.00 -10.62 -6.35
N ASN A 79 15.60 -9.45 -6.48
CA ASN A 79 15.20 -8.27 -5.76
C ASN A 79 13.86 -7.72 -6.31
N ALA A 80 12.89 -7.47 -5.42
CA ALA A 80 11.56 -6.98 -5.81
C ALA A 80 11.60 -5.65 -6.59
N ASN A 81 12.55 -4.75 -6.27
CA ASN A 81 12.73 -3.50 -7.00
C ASN A 81 13.30 -3.75 -8.41
N ALA A 82 14.21 -4.72 -8.55
CA ALA A 82 14.75 -5.10 -9.85
C ALA A 82 13.65 -5.66 -10.78
N ILE A 83 12.68 -6.41 -10.24
CA ILE A 83 11.52 -6.88 -11.00
C ILE A 83 10.67 -5.70 -11.48
N GLY A 84 10.39 -4.71 -10.61
CA GLY A 84 9.63 -3.52 -11.00
C GLY A 84 10.32 -2.68 -12.08
N ILE A 85 11.63 -2.45 -11.93
CA ILE A 85 12.43 -1.71 -12.93
C ILE A 85 12.50 -2.51 -14.24
N GLY A 86 12.69 -3.83 -14.16
CA GLY A 86 12.70 -4.73 -15.31
C GLY A 86 11.38 -4.72 -16.07
N LEU A 87 10.25 -4.70 -15.35
CA LEU A 87 8.92 -4.54 -15.94
C LEU A 87 8.80 -3.21 -16.70
N ALA A 88 9.19 -2.10 -16.08
CA ALA A 88 9.16 -0.78 -16.73
C ALA A 88 10.01 -0.79 -18.01
N ALA A 89 11.24 -1.31 -17.96
CA ALA A 89 12.11 -1.45 -19.12
C ALA A 89 11.49 -2.32 -20.22
N LEU A 90 10.84 -3.42 -19.86
CA LEU A 90 10.14 -4.31 -20.78
C LEU A 90 8.97 -3.60 -21.48
N LEU A 91 8.15 -2.86 -20.74
CA LEU A 91 7.02 -2.11 -21.32
C LEU A 91 7.48 -1.02 -22.29
N PHE A 92 8.58 -0.34 -21.99
CA PHE A 92 9.22 0.59 -22.90
C PHE A 92 9.74 -0.11 -24.17
N ALA A 93 10.47 -1.23 -24.01
CA ALA A 93 11.02 -1.98 -25.14
C ALA A 93 9.93 -2.53 -26.07
N MET A 94 8.79 -2.94 -25.50
CA MET A 94 7.63 -3.38 -26.29
C MET A 94 6.82 -2.23 -26.90
N GLY A 95 7.16 -0.97 -26.63
CA GLY A 95 6.40 0.20 -27.08
C GLY A 95 4.99 0.27 -26.51
N ALA A 96 4.75 -0.37 -25.33
CA ALA A 96 3.46 -0.30 -24.65
C ALA A 96 3.28 1.03 -23.92
N VAL A 97 4.38 1.64 -23.47
CA VAL A 97 4.43 2.94 -22.78
C VAL A 97 5.45 3.82 -23.48
N ASN A 98 5.11 5.09 -23.69
CA ASN A 98 6.03 6.09 -24.24
C ASN A 98 6.57 6.99 -23.13
N TRP A 99 7.80 7.48 -23.32
CA TRP A 99 8.41 8.41 -22.36
C TRP A 99 7.60 9.69 -22.15
N LYS A 100 6.92 10.16 -23.19
CA LYS A 100 6.02 11.32 -23.08
C LYS A 100 4.85 11.08 -22.13
N ASP A 101 4.28 9.87 -22.14
CA ASP A 101 3.16 9.50 -21.27
C ASP A 101 3.62 9.48 -19.80
N VAL A 102 4.82 8.94 -19.56
CA VAL A 102 5.46 8.95 -18.20
C VAL A 102 5.68 10.38 -17.73
N LEU A 103 6.23 11.27 -18.57
CA LEU A 103 6.45 12.68 -18.20
C LEU A 103 5.15 13.45 -17.99
N ALA A 104 4.07 13.07 -18.64
CA ALA A 104 2.77 13.71 -18.52
C ALA A 104 2.01 13.32 -17.25
N ASP A 105 2.38 12.22 -16.59
CA ASP A 105 1.73 11.76 -15.35
C ASP A 105 2.23 12.56 -14.14
N LYS A 106 1.62 13.74 -13.96
CA LYS A 106 1.94 14.65 -12.84
C LYS A 106 1.71 13.98 -11.48
N ALA A 107 0.68 13.16 -11.34
CA ALA A 107 0.34 12.51 -10.08
C ALA A 107 1.41 11.50 -9.66
N ALA A 108 1.95 10.75 -10.63
CA ALA A 108 3.08 9.85 -10.37
C ALA A 108 4.34 10.62 -9.94
N TRP A 109 4.67 11.71 -10.61
CA TRP A 109 5.83 12.54 -10.26
C TRP A 109 5.68 13.22 -8.90
N ASP A 110 4.51 13.77 -8.58
CA ASP A 110 4.22 14.30 -7.25
C ASP A 110 4.42 13.22 -6.18
N THR A 111 3.91 12.01 -6.43
CA THR A 111 4.11 10.88 -5.52
C THR A 111 5.59 10.57 -5.32
N VAL A 112 6.37 10.46 -6.40
CA VAL A 112 7.83 10.17 -6.32
C VAL A 112 8.56 11.23 -5.49
N VAL A 113 8.27 12.52 -5.72
CA VAL A 113 8.92 13.63 -4.99
C VAL A 113 8.55 13.57 -3.51
N TRP A 114 7.26 13.53 -3.17
CA TRP A 114 6.83 13.52 -1.77
C TRP A 114 7.28 12.27 -1.02
N PHE A 115 7.13 11.08 -1.62
CA PHE A 115 7.61 9.84 -1.01
C PHE A 115 9.14 9.84 -0.84
N GLY A 116 9.86 10.27 -1.86
CA GLY A 116 11.32 10.36 -1.79
C GLY A 116 11.79 11.25 -0.65
N VAL A 117 11.17 12.42 -0.47
CA VAL A 117 11.46 13.33 0.64
C VAL A 117 11.10 12.71 1.99
N ILE A 118 9.91 12.16 2.14
CA ILE A 118 9.44 11.56 3.41
C ILE A 118 10.34 10.37 3.81
N ILE A 119 10.65 9.48 2.88
CA ILE A 119 11.52 8.33 3.15
C ILE A 119 12.94 8.78 3.51
N SER A 120 13.47 9.79 2.80
CA SER A 120 14.80 10.34 3.09
C SER A 120 14.86 10.97 4.48
N LEU A 121 13.84 11.74 4.86
CA LEU A 121 13.74 12.33 6.20
C LEU A 121 13.61 11.24 7.28
N ALA A 122 12.75 10.24 7.08
CA ALA A 122 12.57 9.13 8.02
C ALA A 122 13.88 8.34 8.20
N THR A 123 14.60 8.08 7.11
CA THR A 123 15.90 7.41 7.15
C THR A 123 16.95 8.28 7.88
N GLY A 124 16.97 9.58 7.59
CA GLY A 124 17.83 10.54 8.29
C GLY A 124 17.57 10.58 9.78
N LEU A 125 16.30 10.68 10.20
CA LEU A 125 15.91 10.65 11.62
C LEU A 125 16.31 9.34 12.30
N THR A 126 16.17 8.21 11.59
CA THR A 126 16.59 6.91 12.10
C THR A 126 18.11 6.85 12.30
N SER A 127 18.90 7.31 11.33
CA SER A 127 20.37 7.33 11.41
C SER A 127 20.90 8.26 12.49
N LEU A 128 20.20 9.37 12.76
CA LEU A 128 20.53 10.30 13.86
C LEU A 128 20.11 9.79 15.24
N GLY A 129 19.47 8.61 15.33
CA GLY A 129 19.05 8.03 16.60
C GLY A 129 17.77 8.63 17.18
N PHE A 130 17.09 9.54 16.45
CA PHE A 130 15.86 10.18 16.91
C PHE A 130 14.75 9.13 17.21
N ILE A 131 14.59 8.15 16.33
CA ILE A 131 13.61 7.08 16.52
C ILE A 131 13.90 6.29 17.79
N LYS A 132 15.16 5.95 18.05
CA LYS A 132 15.59 5.25 19.27
C LYS A 132 15.31 6.07 20.52
N TRP A 133 15.63 7.36 20.50
CA TRP A 133 15.35 8.28 21.61
C TRP A 133 13.85 8.40 21.90
N MET A 134 13.05 8.60 20.87
CA MET A 134 11.60 8.72 20.98
C MET A 134 10.98 7.41 21.50
N SER A 135 11.39 6.26 20.97
CA SER A 135 10.91 4.94 21.41
C SER A 135 11.26 4.67 22.88
N ALA A 136 12.45 5.04 23.34
CA ALA A 136 12.82 4.93 24.74
C ALA A 136 11.96 5.81 25.65
N GLY A 137 11.61 7.02 25.20
CA GLY A 137 10.68 7.90 25.92
C GLY A 137 9.28 7.30 26.04
N PHE A 138 8.73 6.74 24.98
CA PHE A 138 7.44 6.05 25.03
C PHE A 138 7.50 4.77 25.87
N ALA A 139 8.54 3.96 25.74
CA ALA A 139 8.71 2.75 26.53
C ALA A 139 8.74 3.06 28.05
N SER A 140 9.39 4.17 28.45
CA SER A 140 9.42 4.58 29.86
C SER A 140 8.03 4.93 30.43
N MET A 141 7.12 5.44 29.60
CA MET A 141 5.74 5.75 30.01
C MET A 141 4.89 4.48 30.16
N LEU A 142 5.27 3.40 29.50
CA LEU A 142 4.55 2.12 29.50
C LEU A 142 5.19 1.10 30.48
N THR A 143 6.22 1.49 31.21
CA THR A 143 6.91 0.63 32.16
C THR A 143 5.95 0.14 33.25
N GLY A 144 5.93 -1.17 33.48
CA GLY A 144 5.06 -1.82 34.47
C GLY A 144 3.70 -2.28 33.93
N MET A 145 3.41 -2.03 32.66
CA MET A 145 2.24 -2.61 32.01
C MET A 145 2.58 -3.99 31.41
N ASP A 146 1.60 -4.88 31.37
CA ASP A 146 1.75 -6.15 30.67
C ASP A 146 1.81 -5.92 29.15
N TRP A 147 2.41 -6.84 28.43
CA TRP A 147 2.61 -6.72 26.97
C TRP A 147 1.32 -6.54 26.18
N MET A 148 0.22 -7.20 26.62
CA MET A 148 -1.08 -7.12 25.94
C MET A 148 -1.68 -5.71 26.05
N THR A 149 -1.66 -5.13 27.26
CA THR A 149 -2.12 -3.76 27.52
C THR A 149 -1.27 -2.76 26.74
N THR A 150 0.05 -2.91 26.74
CA THR A 150 0.97 -2.09 25.96
C THR A 150 0.66 -2.18 24.47
N PHE A 151 0.47 -3.39 23.93
CA PHE A 151 0.16 -3.60 22.53
C PHE A 151 -1.18 -2.96 22.12
N ILE A 152 -2.21 -3.12 22.94
CA ILE A 152 -3.53 -2.52 22.69
C ILE A 152 -3.44 -1.00 22.72
N LEU A 153 -2.79 -0.39 23.71
CA LEU A 153 -2.64 1.06 23.79
C LEU A 153 -1.85 1.62 22.61
N LEU A 154 -0.75 0.98 22.23
CA LEU A 154 0.03 1.36 21.06
C LEU A 154 -0.80 1.22 19.78
N GLY A 155 -1.59 0.16 19.64
CA GLY A 155 -2.48 -0.04 18.49
C GLY A 155 -3.52 1.07 18.38
N PHE A 156 -4.18 1.42 19.47
CA PHE A 156 -5.10 2.56 19.51
C PHE A 156 -4.42 3.87 19.17
N ALA A 157 -3.29 4.17 19.81
CA ALA A 157 -2.53 5.39 19.53
C ALA A 157 -2.12 5.45 18.05
N TYR A 158 -1.63 4.34 17.47
CA TYR A 158 -1.26 4.25 16.08
C TYR A 158 -2.44 4.55 15.14
N ILE A 159 -3.62 3.95 15.41
CA ILE A 159 -4.82 4.15 14.61
C ILE A 159 -5.29 5.62 14.69
N TYR A 160 -5.35 6.21 15.89
CA TYR A 160 -5.83 7.58 16.05
C TYR A 160 -4.84 8.62 15.51
N LEU A 161 -3.54 8.38 15.62
CA LEU A 161 -2.53 9.24 15.01
C LEU A 161 -2.64 9.30 13.48
N HIS A 162 -3.26 8.29 12.86
CA HIS A 162 -3.53 8.32 11.42
C HIS A 162 -4.28 9.59 10.97
N TYR A 163 -5.21 10.08 11.79
CA TYR A 163 -6.00 11.28 11.45
C TYR A 163 -5.18 12.59 11.41
N VAL A 164 -3.97 12.58 11.95
CA VAL A 164 -3.03 13.71 11.88
C VAL A 164 -2.28 13.74 10.54
N PHE A 165 -2.26 12.62 9.84
CA PHE A 165 -1.54 12.47 8.57
C PHE A 165 -2.47 12.64 7.37
N ALA A 166 -2.00 13.36 6.36
CA ALA A 166 -2.75 13.57 5.12
C ALA A 166 -2.92 12.29 4.29
N THR A 167 -2.02 11.30 4.44
CA THR A 167 -2.05 10.04 3.69
C THR A 167 -1.70 8.84 4.57
N ALA A 168 -2.32 7.69 4.29
CA ALA A 168 -2.02 6.42 4.95
C ALA A 168 -0.53 6.02 4.80
N SER A 169 0.02 6.22 3.62
CA SER A 169 1.42 5.91 3.33
C SER A 169 2.39 6.78 4.12
N GLY A 170 2.11 8.08 4.25
CA GLY A 170 2.90 8.99 5.08
C GLY A 170 2.87 8.60 6.55
N HIS A 171 1.70 8.24 7.08
CA HIS A 171 1.55 7.73 8.43
C HIS A 171 2.39 6.47 8.68
N VAL A 172 2.26 5.46 7.82
CA VAL A 172 3.02 4.21 7.93
C VAL A 172 4.52 4.47 7.85
N ALA A 173 4.97 5.27 6.89
CA ALA A 173 6.39 5.58 6.71
C ALA A 173 7.01 6.29 7.93
N ALA A 174 6.25 7.18 8.58
CA ALA A 174 6.75 7.96 9.71
C ALA A 174 6.62 7.21 11.06
N MET A 175 5.55 6.45 11.27
CA MET A 175 5.16 5.97 12.60
C MET A 175 5.36 4.46 12.80
N TYR A 176 5.38 3.66 11.72
CA TYR A 176 5.47 2.21 11.90
C TYR A 176 6.73 1.77 12.64
N VAL A 177 7.89 2.27 12.24
CA VAL A 177 9.18 1.88 12.86
C VAL A 177 9.26 2.27 14.33
N PRO A 178 8.92 3.51 14.76
CA PRO A 178 8.89 3.88 16.17
C PRO A 178 7.95 3.02 17.00
N PHE A 179 6.73 2.81 16.52
CA PHE A 179 5.74 2.01 17.27
C PHE A 179 6.12 0.55 17.38
N ALA A 180 6.64 -0.04 16.29
CA ALA A 180 7.16 -1.41 16.31
C ALA A 180 8.34 -1.56 17.27
N ALA A 181 9.24 -0.57 17.32
CA ALA A 181 10.38 -0.60 18.26
C ALA A 181 9.93 -0.57 19.72
N VAL A 182 8.91 0.23 20.06
CA VAL A 182 8.32 0.24 21.41
C VAL A 182 7.64 -1.08 21.72
N ALA A 183 6.85 -1.63 20.79
CA ALA A 183 6.13 -2.90 20.98
C ALA A 183 7.06 -4.10 21.15
N ILE A 184 8.25 -4.09 20.53
CA ILE A 184 9.25 -5.17 20.64
C ILE A 184 10.06 -5.01 21.97
N GLY A 185 10.22 -3.78 22.44
CA GLY A 185 10.97 -3.48 23.67
C GLY A 185 10.16 -3.59 24.96
N ALA A 186 8.85 -3.72 24.86
CA ALA A 186 7.93 -3.92 25.98
C ALA A 186 7.71 -5.39 26.27
#